data_b89d57de70021394a25a2b746aae16aa
#
_entry.id   b89d57de70021394a25a2b746aae16aa
#
_cell.length_a   1.000
_cell.length_b   1.000
_cell.length_c   1.000
_cell.angle_alpha   90.00
_cell.angle_beta   90.00
_cell.angle_gamma   90.00
#
_symmetry.space_group_name_H-M   'P 1'
#
loop_
_entity.id
_entity.type
_entity.pdbx_description
1 polymer ?
#
loop_
_entity_poly.entity_id
_entity_poly.type
_entity_poly.pdbx_seq_one_letter_code
_entity_poly.pdbx_strand_id
1 'polypeptide(L)'
;MDVGSFDNSAVTEEDLSFVFSDYFKWTINSTSLLLNWTNPTVLRVFNNESIFPTEYNVEPVEITDANPTWAVYVIQDASGLGITHPIHLHGHDFWVIAQDTGIFDLSTSSINLVNPPRRDVASLPGNGYLAIAFKKDNPGTWLLHCHIAWHASEGLAMQFVETEAEIVQALPTASVMTGACSLWDAYTQTEIYVQEDSGV
;
A
#
# COMPACT_ATOMS: atom_id res chain seq x y z
N MET A 1 21.24 12.72 4.63
CA MET A 1 20.26 12.27 5.62
C MET A 1 20.53 10.80 5.82
N ASP A 2 20.74 10.38 7.01
CA ASP A 2 21.04 8.99 7.33
C ASP A 2 19.73 8.26 7.66
N VAL A 3 19.36 7.26 6.87
CA VAL A 3 18.23 6.37 7.16
C VAL A 3 18.66 5.30 8.18
N GLY A 4 19.89 5.42 8.67
CA GLY A 4 20.74 4.44 9.30
C GLY A 4 20.40 3.95 10.69
N SER A 5 19.13 3.75 11.03
CA SER A 5 18.80 2.99 12.23
C SER A 5 17.41 2.35 12.12
N PHE A 6 17.25 1.38 11.22
CA PHE A 6 16.13 0.46 11.36
C PHE A 6 16.68 -0.93 11.71
N ASP A 7 15.95 -1.63 12.53
CA ASP A 7 16.20 -3.02 12.84
C ASP A 7 15.87 -3.88 11.61
N ASN A 8 16.77 -4.73 11.18
CA ASN A 8 16.55 -5.66 10.07
C ASN A 8 15.35 -6.60 10.28
N SER A 9 14.90 -6.77 11.53
CA SER A 9 13.69 -7.52 11.85
C SER A 9 12.38 -6.79 11.48
N ALA A 10 12.47 -5.53 11.06
CA ALA A 10 11.32 -4.70 10.69
C ALA A 10 11.12 -4.58 9.18
N VAL A 11 11.81 -5.38 8.38
CA VAL A 11 11.62 -5.45 6.93
C VAL A 11 10.42 -6.35 6.64
N THR A 12 9.40 -5.80 6.01
CA THR A 12 8.26 -6.58 5.49
C THR A 12 8.48 -6.81 4.00
N GLU A 13 8.38 -8.06 3.56
CA GLU A 13 8.47 -8.44 2.14
C GLU A 13 7.07 -8.67 1.57
N GLU A 14 6.80 -8.05 0.41
CA GLU A 14 5.52 -8.06 -0.28
C GLU A 14 5.68 -8.67 -1.68
N ASP A 15 5.08 -9.83 -1.92
CA ASP A 15 5.15 -10.51 -3.22
C ASP A 15 4.08 -10.00 -4.18
N LEU A 16 4.52 -9.34 -5.25
CA LEU A 16 3.68 -8.98 -6.38
C LEU A 16 3.54 -10.17 -7.34
N SER A 17 2.31 -10.55 -7.64
CA SER A 17 1.98 -11.63 -8.56
C SER A 17 0.67 -11.34 -9.29
N PHE A 18 0.06 -12.35 -9.91
CA PHE A 18 -1.25 -12.24 -10.55
C PHE A 18 -2.05 -13.52 -10.42
N VAL A 19 -3.36 -13.42 -10.59
CA VAL A 19 -4.28 -14.53 -10.75
C VAL A 19 -5.11 -14.35 -12.02
N PHE A 20 -5.54 -15.43 -12.62
CA PHE A 20 -6.41 -15.44 -13.78
C PHE A 20 -7.63 -16.29 -13.46
N SER A 21 -8.77 -15.62 -13.30
CA SER A 21 -10.08 -16.28 -13.14
C SER A 21 -10.98 -15.93 -14.33
N ASP A 22 -12.01 -15.13 -14.14
CA ASP A 22 -12.84 -14.62 -15.24
C ASP A 22 -12.10 -13.54 -16.03
N TYR A 23 -11.23 -12.78 -15.35
CA TYR A 23 -10.33 -11.79 -15.93
C TYR A 23 -9.00 -11.75 -15.15
N PHE A 24 -8.01 -11.10 -15.74
CA PHE A 24 -6.69 -10.93 -15.14
C PHE A 24 -6.76 -9.98 -13.93
N LYS A 25 -6.09 -10.35 -12.84
CA LYS A 25 -5.94 -9.51 -11.65
C LYS A 25 -4.51 -9.56 -11.13
N TRP A 26 -3.97 -8.40 -10.80
CA TRP A 26 -2.75 -8.31 -10.04
C TRP A 26 -3.00 -8.58 -8.56
N THR A 27 -1.98 -9.08 -7.89
CA THR A 27 -2.04 -9.34 -6.44
C THR A 27 -0.78 -8.85 -5.74
N ILE A 28 -0.94 -8.37 -4.51
CA ILE A 28 0.14 -8.25 -3.54
C ILE A 28 -0.20 -9.21 -2.40
N ASN A 29 0.74 -10.09 -2.03
CA ASN A 29 0.55 -11.17 -1.06
C ASN A 29 -0.69 -12.04 -1.36
N SER A 30 -0.86 -12.40 -2.63
CA SER A 30 -1.99 -13.20 -3.13
C SER A 30 -3.36 -12.53 -3.00
N THR A 31 -3.42 -11.25 -2.64
CA THR A 31 -4.65 -10.45 -2.54
C THR A 31 -4.69 -9.42 -3.64
N SER A 32 -5.76 -9.40 -4.43
CA SER A 32 -6.08 -8.31 -5.35
C SER A 32 -6.93 -7.29 -4.62
N LEU A 33 -6.50 -6.03 -4.60
CA LEU A 33 -7.26 -4.98 -3.93
C LEU A 33 -8.67 -4.86 -4.52
N LEU A 34 -9.66 -4.76 -3.64
CA LEU A 34 -11.04 -4.40 -3.98
C LEU A 34 -11.64 -3.56 -2.86
N LEU A 35 -11.89 -2.29 -3.15
CA LEU A 35 -12.46 -1.35 -2.17
C LEU A 35 -13.97 -1.27 -2.27
N ASN A 36 -14.64 -1.22 -1.13
CA ASN A 36 -16.05 -0.85 -1.04
C ASN A 36 -16.16 0.65 -0.71
N TRP A 37 -16.59 1.45 -1.68
CA TRP A 37 -16.69 2.91 -1.53
C TRP A 37 -17.80 3.38 -0.57
N THR A 38 -18.74 2.50 -0.19
CA THR A 38 -19.71 2.81 0.85
C THR A 38 -19.14 2.70 2.26
N ASN A 39 -18.06 1.91 2.42
CA ASN A 39 -17.42 1.70 3.71
C ASN A 39 -15.88 1.61 3.58
N PRO A 40 -15.21 2.71 3.15
CA PRO A 40 -13.76 2.73 2.95
C PRO A 40 -13.00 2.54 4.26
N THR A 41 -11.74 2.14 4.18
CA THR A 41 -10.87 1.83 5.32
C THR A 41 -10.85 2.93 6.37
N VAL A 42 -10.75 4.19 5.96
CA VAL A 42 -10.75 5.33 6.88
C VAL A 42 -12.06 5.45 7.68
N LEU A 43 -13.21 5.15 7.07
CA LEU A 43 -14.49 5.15 7.77
C LEU A 43 -14.59 4.01 8.79
N ARG A 44 -14.03 2.85 8.47
CA ARG A 44 -13.93 1.71 9.40
C ARG A 44 -13.11 2.07 10.63
N VAL A 45 -11.95 2.71 10.45
CA VAL A 45 -11.13 3.22 11.55
C VAL A 45 -11.92 4.20 12.42
N PHE A 46 -12.70 5.11 11.81
CA PHE A 46 -13.58 6.01 12.54
C PHE A 46 -14.65 5.30 13.36
N ASN A 47 -15.13 4.18 12.87
CA ASN A 47 -16.10 3.32 13.56
C ASN A 47 -15.42 2.39 14.59
N ASN A 48 -14.13 2.57 14.85
CA ASN A 48 -13.33 1.75 15.76
C ASN A 48 -13.27 0.28 15.34
N GLU A 49 -13.25 0.04 14.01
CA GLU A 49 -13.05 -1.27 13.42
C GLU A 49 -11.55 -1.42 13.11
N SER A 50 -10.87 -2.38 13.74
CA SER A 50 -9.45 -2.73 13.51
C SER A 50 -9.28 -4.04 12.73
N ILE A 51 -10.39 -4.64 12.29
CA ILE A 51 -10.40 -5.82 11.41
C ILE A 51 -10.98 -5.41 10.08
N PHE A 52 -10.16 -5.50 9.04
CA PHE A 52 -10.53 -5.11 7.68
C PHE A 52 -10.86 -6.33 6.82
N PRO A 53 -11.74 -6.19 5.80
CA PRO A 53 -11.93 -7.25 4.80
C PRO A 53 -10.60 -7.61 4.13
N THR A 54 -10.39 -8.90 3.86
CA THR A 54 -9.14 -9.37 3.26
C THR A 54 -8.84 -8.68 1.93
N GLU A 55 -9.88 -8.45 1.13
CA GLU A 55 -9.78 -7.79 -0.18
C GLU A 55 -9.40 -6.31 -0.11
N TYR A 56 -9.43 -5.68 1.06
CA TYR A 56 -8.91 -4.32 1.26
C TYR A 56 -7.38 -4.27 1.30
N ASN A 57 -6.75 -5.43 1.44
CA ASN A 57 -5.30 -5.61 1.47
C ASN A 57 -4.60 -4.61 2.40
N VAL A 58 -5.02 -4.60 3.66
CA VAL A 58 -4.56 -3.64 4.67
C VAL A 58 -3.37 -4.21 5.44
N GLU A 59 -2.30 -3.44 5.50
CA GLU A 59 -1.14 -3.67 6.35
C GLU A 59 -1.08 -2.59 7.44
N PRO A 60 -1.15 -2.97 8.72
CA PRO A 60 -0.99 -2.03 9.83
C PRO A 60 0.46 -1.53 9.96
N VAL A 61 0.63 -0.22 10.11
CA VAL A 61 1.94 0.43 10.30
C VAL A 61 1.95 1.17 11.64
N GLU A 62 2.28 0.44 12.70
CA GLU A 62 2.26 0.99 14.06
C GLU A 62 3.65 1.44 14.51
N ILE A 63 3.66 2.47 15.37
CA ILE A 63 4.85 2.88 16.10
C ILE A 63 5.08 1.88 17.23
N THR A 64 6.21 1.20 17.20
CA THR A 64 6.60 0.23 18.22
C THR A 64 7.93 0.62 18.87
N ASP A 65 8.22 0.11 20.07
CA ASP A 65 9.50 0.35 20.75
C ASP A 65 10.71 -0.16 19.92
N ALA A 66 10.51 -1.25 19.17
CA ALA A 66 11.54 -1.83 18.30
C ALA A 66 11.74 -1.00 17.01
N ASN A 67 10.69 -0.34 16.53
CA ASN A 67 10.74 0.46 15.31
C ASN A 67 9.90 1.74 15.45
N PRO A 68 10.43 2.76 16.18
CA PRO A 68 9.64 3.94 16.52
C PRO A 68 9.48 4.94 15.36
N THR A 69 10.28 4.84 14.31
CA THR A 69 10.38 5.93 13.33
C THR A 69 10.16 5.49 11.89
N TRP A 70 10.67 4.33 11.52
CA TRP A 70 10.72 3.91 10.12
C TRP A 70 9.84 2.70 9.84
N ALA A 71 9.18 2.71 8.69
CA ALA A 71 8.62 1.53 8.05
C ALA A 71 9.49 1.17 6.84
N VAL A 72 9.78 -0.11 6.67
CA VAL A 72 10.63 -0.62 5.58
C VAL A 72 9.89 -1.75 4.89
N TYR A 73 9.66 -1.58 3.59
CA TYR A 73 8.99 -2.57 2.75
C TYR A 73 9.83 -2.93 1.55
N VAL A 74 9.85 -4.21 1.23
CA VAL A 74 10.43 -4.75 0.01
C VAL A 74 9.31 -5.31 -0.83
N ILE A 75 9.14 -4.78 -2.03
CA ILE A 75 8.19 -5.30 -3.01
C ILE A 75 8.99 -6.12 -4.00
N GLN A 76 8.69 -7.42 -4.08
CA GLN A 76 9.33 -8.38 -4.98
C GLN A 76 8.40 -8.68 -6.16
N ASP A 77 8.84 -8.47 -7.40
CA ASP A 77 8.10 -8.99 -8.56
C ASP A 77 8.32 -10.50 -8.71
N ALA A 78 7.35 -11.27 -8.24
CA ALA A 78 7.26 -12.72 -8.37
C ALA A 78 6.34 -13.15 -9.53
N SER A 79 5.87 -12.22 -10.37
CA SER A 79 4.94 -12.51 -11.47
C SER A 79 5.57 -13.34 -12.59
N GLY A 80 6.89 -13.21 -12.79
CA GLY A 80 7.60 -13.83 -13.91
C GLY A 80 7.31 -13.20 -15.27
N LEU A 81 6.54 -12.10 -15.33
CA LEU A 81 6.16 -11.43 -16.58
C LEU A 81 7.24 -10.45 -17.07
N GLY A 82 8.16 -10.04 -16.18
CA GLY A 82 9.24 -9.10 -16.53
C GLY A 82 8.74 -7.68 -16.81
N ILE A 83 7.58 -7.30 -16.28
CA ILE A 83 6.99 -5.97 -16.45
C ILE A 83 7.47 -5.08 -15.33
N THR A 84 7.92 -3.87 -15.67
CA THR A 84 8.28 -2.85 -14.69
C THR A 84 7.05 -2.09 -14.21
N HIS A 85 6.92 -1.90 -12.88
CA HIS A 85 5.80 -1.22 -12.26
C HIS A 85 6.27 0.05 -11.53
N PRO A 86 5.80 1.25 -11.91
CA PRO A 86 6.01 2.45 -11.10
C PRO A 86 5.12 2.37 -9.86
N ILE A 87 5.73 2.21 -8.69
CA ILE A 87 5.05 2.10 -7.41
C ILE A 87 4.97 3.46 -6.74
N HIS A 88 3.76 3.90 -6.41
CA HIS A 88 3.46 5.16 -5.71
C HIS A 88 2.91 4.89 -4.32
N LEU A 89 3.34 5.69 -3.35
CA LEU A 89 2.83 5.70 -1.99
C LEU A 89 2.15 7.04 -1.69
N HIS A 90 0.88 6.99 -1.31
CA HIS A 90 0.15 8.15 -0.85
C HIS A 90 0.63 8.60 0.54
N GLY A 91 0.50 9.89 0.82
CA GLY A 91 0.77 10.47 2.14
C GLY A 91 2.24 10.60 2.51
N HIS A 92 3.16 10.01 1.78
CA HIS A 92 4.58 9.96 2.10
C HIS A 92 5.48 10.18 0.89
N ASP A 93 6.61 10.83 1.15
CA ASP A 93 7.81 10.57 0.37
C ASP A 93 8.57 9.42 1.02
N PHE A 94 9.14 8.53 0.23
CA PHE A 94 9.96 7.42 0.70
C PHE A 94 11.40 7.50 0.15
N TRP A 95 12.30 6.82 0.81
CA TRP A 95 13.67 6.62 0.35
C TRP A 95 13.81 5.27 -0.32
N VAL A 96 14.36 5.26 -1.54
CA VAL A 96 14.70 4.02 -2.25
C VAL A 96 16.03 3.52 -1.69
N ILE A 97 15.99 2.50 -0.85
CA ILE A 97 17.16 1.97 -0.15
C ILE A 97 17.82 0.81 -0.90
N ALA A 98 17.05 0.07 -1.73
CA ALA A 98 17.58 -0.90 -2.67
C ALA A 98 16.61 -1.08 -3.86
N GLN A 99 17.17 -1.39 -5.04
CA GLN A 99 16.38 -1.61 -6.25
C GLN A 99 17.30 -2.35 -7.24
N ASP A 100 16.89 -3.55 -7.66
CA ASP A 100 17.64 -4.32 -8.67
C ASP A 100 16.75 -5.41 -9.26
N THR A 101 17.27 -6.14 -10.23
CA THR A 101 16.68 -7.38 -10.75
C THR A 101 17.06 -8.59 -9.89
N GLY A 102 16.27 -9.66 -9.95
CA GLY A 102 16.47 -10.87 -9.14
C GLY A 102 15.71 -10.85 -7.84
N ILE A 103 16.10 -11.71 -6.92
CA ILE A 103 15.43 -11.88 -5.62
C ILE A 103 16.15 -11.03 -4.58
N PHE A 104 15.35 -10.30 -3.77
CA PHE A 104 15.88 -9.58 -2.62
C PHE A 104 16.41 -10.58 -1.58
N ASP A 105 17.59 -10.30 -1.05
CA ASP A 105 18.20 -11.02 0.07
C ASP A 105 18.91 -10.00 0.94
N LEU A 106 18.45 -9.84 2.17
CA LEU A 106 18.97 -8.85 3.11
C LEU A 106 20.49 -8.97 3.35
N SER A 107 21.04 -10.19 3.20
CA SER A 107 22.47 -10.45 3.42
C SER A 107 23.36 -10.14 2.21
N THR A 108 22.82 -10.14 1.02
CA THR A 108 23.59 -10.03 -0.24
C THR A 108 23.18 -8.86 -1.13
N SER A 109 21.94 -8.35 -1.00
CA SER A 109 21.46 -7.20 -1.77
C SER A 109 22.18 -5.92 -1.35
N SER A 110 22.44 -5.05 -2.33
CA SER A 110 23.11 -3.76 -2.09
C SER A 110 22.12 -2.76 -1.49
N ILE A 111 22.24 -2.50 -0.20
CA ILE A 111 21.37 -1.57 0.54
C ILE A 111 22.10 -0.25 0.75
N ASN A 112 21.49 0.86 0.28
CA ASN A 112 21.99 2.21 0.47
C ASN A 112 21.25 2.94 1.58
N LEU A 113 21.87 3.09 2.74
CA LEU A 113 21.30 3.82 3.89
C LEU A 113 21.87 5.24 4.01
N VAL A 114 22.88 5.60 3.20
CA VAL A 114 23.52 6.91 3.27
C VAL A 114 23.04 7.75 2.10
N ASN A 115 22.20 8.75 2.38
CA ASN A 115 21.63 9.68 1.40
C ASN A 115 20.99 8.97 0.18
N PRO A 116 20.09 7.98 0.40
CA PRO A 116 19.39 7.32 -0.69
C PRO A 116 18.47 8.30 -1.43
N PRO A 117 18.09 8.02 -2.68
CA PRO A 117 17.14 8.85 -3.41
C PRO A 117 15.79 8.93 -2.69
N ARG A 118 15.23 10.14 -2.57
CA ARG A 118 13.90 10.40 -2.02
C ARG A 118 12.90 10.59 -3.15
N ARG A 119 11.79 9.87 -3.11
CA ARG A 119 10.74 9.81 -4.14
C ARG A 119 9.38 9.62 -3.50
N ASP A 120 8.33 9.87 -4.26
CA ASP A 120 6.95 9.46 -4.00
C ASP A 120 6.51 8.36 -4.99
N VAL A 121 7.27 8.19 -6.07
CA VAL A 121 7.15 7.09 -7.05
C VAL A 121 8.52 6.52 -7.36
N ALA A 122 8.64 5.20 -7.39
CA ALA A 122 9.84 4.50 -7.86
C ALA A 122 9.47 3.25 -8.66
N SER A 123 10.34 2.90 -9.62
CA SER A 123 10.10 1.71 -10.43
C SER A 123 10.44 0.43 -9.66
N LEU A 124 9.52 -0.52 -9.61
CA LEU A 124 9.82 -1.92 -9.32
C LEU A 124 10.26 -2.58 -10.63
N PRO A 125 11.52 -3.01 -10.77
CA PRO A 125 11.98 -3.67 -11.98
C PRO A 125 11.26 -5.01 -12.20
N GLY A 126 10.96 -5.33 -13.46
CA GLY A 126 10.41 -6.64 -13.80
C GLY A 126 11.37 -7.78 -13.40
N ASN A 127 10.85 -8.81 -12.76
CA ASN A 127 11.60 -9.90 -12.13
C ASN A 127 12.66 -9.39 -11.13
N GLY A 128 12.33 -8.33 -10.40
CA GLY A 128 13.24 -7.69 -9.47
C GLY A 128 12.55 -7.22 -8.21
N TYR A 129 13.21 -6.33 -7.49
CA TYR A 129 12.71 -5.81 -6.22
C TYR A 129 12.88 -4.30 -6.10
N LEU A 130 12.06 -3.72 -5.25
CA LEU A 130 12.12 -2.34 -4.81
C LEU A 130 12.00 -2.32 -3.27
N ALA A 131 13.07 -1.90 -2.59
CA ALA A 131 13.06 -1.68 -1.16
C ALA A 131 12.94 -0.19 -0.84
N ILE A 132 11.90 0.16 -0.08
CA ILE A 132 11.59 1.53 0.32
C ILE A 132 11.60 1.68 1.83
N ALA A 133 11.96 2.85 2.31
CA ALA A 133 11.80 3.24 3.70
C ALA A 133 11.05 4.57 3.78
N PHE A 134 10.05 4.66 4.65
CA PHE A 134 9.35 5.90 4.93
C PHE A 134 9.20 6.11 6.44
N LYS A 135 8.95 7.35 6.84
CA LYS A 135 8.72 7.67 8.24
C LYS A 135 7.27 7.45 8.61
N LYS A 136 7.08 6.91 9.81
CA LYS A 136 5.77 6.80 10.46
C LYS A 136 5.45 8.12 11.17
N ASP A 137 5.14 9.16 10.41
CA ASP A 137 4.90 10.53 10.91
C ASP A 137 3.65 11.19 10.31
N ASN A 138 2.80 10.40 9.65
CA ASN A 138 1.57 10.88 9.04
C ASN A 138 0.41 9.88 9.27
N PRO A 139 -0.23 9.87 10.45
CA PRO A 139 -1.34 8.96 10.75
C PRO A 139 -2.44 9.03 9.70
N GLY A 140 -2.80 7.87 9.12
CA GLY A 140 -3.76 7.83 8.02
C GLY A 140 -3.96 6.45 7.41
N THR A 141 -4.83 6.41 6.40
CA THR A 141 -5.00 5.25 5.53
C THR A 141 -4.43 5.58 4.16
N TRP A 142 -3.30 4.98 3.82
CA TRP A 142 -2.50 5.37 2.68
C TRP A 142 -2.42 4.25 1.64
N LEU A 143 -2.74 4.57 0.40
CA LEU A 143 -2.66 3.64 -0.71
C LEU A 143 -1.22 3.53 -1.20
N LEU A 144 -0.73 2.30 -1.38
CA LEU A 144 0.47 1.98 -2.16
C LEU A 144 0.01 1.21 -3.39
N HIS A 145 0.33 1.72 -4.59
CA HIS A 145 -0.19 1.13 -5.82
C HIS A 145 0.76 1.30 -7.02
N CYS A 146 0.58 0.47 -8.02
CA CYS A 146 1.17 0.70 -9.33
C CYS A 146 0.53 1.92 -9.98
N HIS A 147 1.32 2.84 -10.55
CA HIS A 147 0.82 4.04 -11.21
C HIS A 147 0.46 3.83 -12.70
N ILE A 148 0.50 2.59 -13.19
CA ILE A 148 -0.13 2.23 -14.46
C ILE A 148 -1.62 2.03 -14.19
N ALA A 149 -2.48 2.86 -14.79
CA ALA A 149 -3.89 2.97 -14.44
C ALA A 149 -4.64 1.63 -14.45
N TRP A 150 -4.50 0.83 -15.50
CA TRP A 150 -5.17 -0.48 -15.56
C TRP A 150 -4.57 -1.51 -14.62
N HIS A 151 -3.29 -1.44 -14.24
CA HIS A 151 -2.74 -2.30 -13.21
C HIS A 151 -3.34 -1.98 -11.84
N ALA A 152 -3.49 -0.69 -11.51
CA ALA A 152 -4.17 -0.26 -10.29
C ALA A 152 -5.63 -0.72 -10.31
N SER A 153 -6.35 -0.48 -11.42
CA SER A 153 -7.73 -0.92 -11.63
C SER A 153 -7.89 -2.44 -11.54
N GLU A 154 -6.87 -3.21 -11.97
CA GLU A 154 -6.81 -4.67 -11.85
C GLU A 154 -6.29 -5.16 -10.49
N GLY A 155 -6.22 -4.29 -9.47
CA GLY A 155 -5.97 -4.63 -8.09
C GLY A 155 -4.51 -4.62 -7.65
N LEU A 156 -3.58 -4.03 -8.44
CA LEU A 156 -2.18 -3.88 -8.00
C LEU A 156 -2.03 -2.75 -7.00
N ALA A 157 -2.52 -3.00 -5.81
CA ALA A 157 -2.49 -2.05 -4.70
C ALA A 157 -2.64 -2.75 -3.34
N MET A 158 -2.21 -2.05 -2.30
CA MET A 158 -2.45 -2.36 -0.90
C MET A 158 -2.62 -1.05 -0.11
N GLN A 159 -3.05 -1.15 1.13
CA GLN A 159 -3.23 0.01 2.00
C GLN A 159 -2.40 -0.12 3.26
N PHE A 160 -1.79 0.99 3.67
CA PHE A 160 -1.22 1.13 5.01
C PHE A 160 -2.22 1.83 5.92
N VAL A 161 -2.46 1.27 7.10
CA VAL A 161 -3.14 1.96 8.20
C VAL A 161 -2.07 2.36 9.19
N GLU A 162 -1.65 3.62 9.13
CA GLU A 162 -0.56 4.13 9.94
C GLU A 162 -1.07 4.75 11.23
N THR A 163 -0.57 4.24 12.35
CA THR A 163 -0.85 4.76 13.71
C THR A 163 -2.36 4.93 13.93
N GLU A 164 -3.11 3.85 13.80
CA GLU A 164 -4.58 3.81 13.81
C GLU A 164 -5.19 4.67 14.92
N ALA A 165 -4.62 4.63 16.12
CA ALA A 165 -5.13 5.38 17.28
C ALA A 165 -5.08 6.91 17.10
N GLU A 166 -4.25 7.44 16.21
CA GLU A 166 -4.09 8.87 15.95
C GLU A 166 -4.91 9.36 14.76
N ILE A 167 -5.36 8.48 13.88
CA ILE A 167 -6.14 8.83 12.67
C ILE A 167 -7.39 9.63 13.03
N VAL A 168 -8.15 9.17 14.01
CA VAL A 168 -9.40 9.82 14.44
C VAL A 168 -9.16 11.25 14.97
N GLN A 169 -7.99 11.49 15.58
CA GLN A 169 -7.62 12.81 16.09
C GLN A 169 -7.14 13.76 14.98
N ALA A 170 -6.51 13.21 13.93
CA ALA A 170 -6.00 13.96 12.79
C ALA A 170 -7.12 14.42 11.83
N LEU A 171 -8.24 13.71 11.79
CA LEU A 171 -9.33 13.99 10.87
C LEU A 171 -10.42 14.88 11.54
N PRO A 172 -10.88 15.95 10.87
CA PRO A 172 -11.74 16.95 11.52
C PRO A 172 -13.15 16.45 11.83
N THR A 173 -13.75 15.61 11.00
CA THR A 173 -15.09 15.02 11.25
C THR A 173 -15.38 13.85 10.33
N ALA A 174 -16.06 12.82 10.82
CA ALA A 174 -16.57 11.72 10.00
C ALA A 174 -17.67 12.17 9.02
N SER A 175 -18.33 13.30 9.24
CA SER A 175 -19.51 13.73 8.47
C SER A 175 -19.22 13.97 6.98
N VAL A 176 -18.03 14.42 6.62
CA VAL A 176 -17.65 14.62 5.22
C VAL A 176 -17.55 13.28 4.50
N MET A 177 -16.94 12.29 5.13
CA MET A 177 -16.78 10.94 4.57
C MET A 177 -18.11 10.20 4.51
N THR A 178 -18.90 10.22 5.59
CA THR A 178 -20.22 9.58 5.62
C THR A 178 -21.18 10.19 4.60
N GLY A 179 -21.08 11.50 4.34
CA GLY A 179 -21.84 12.18 3.31
C GLY A 179 -21.52 11.67 1.90
N ALA A 180 -20.24 11.56 1.56
CA ALA A 180 -19.82 11.02 0.27
C ALA A 180 -20.21 9.53 0.09
N CYS A 181 -19.98 8.71 1.11
CA CYS A 181 -20.37 7.29 1.09
C CYS A 181 -21.89 7.10 0.93
N SER A 182 -22.69 7.94 1.60
CA SER A 182 -24.16 7.89 1.48
C SER A 182 -24.66 8.28 0.08
N LEU A 183 -24.00 9.24 -0.59
CA LEU A 183 -24.33 9.60 -1.96
C LEU A 183 -24.01 8.44 -2.93
N TRP A 184 -22.89 7.76 -2.74
CA TRP A 184 -22.56 6.59 -3.52
C TRP A 184 -23.54 5.45 -3.29
N ASP A 185 -23.88 5.15 -2.02
CA ASP A 185 -24.88 4.13 -1.67
C ASP A 185 -26.23 4.42 -2.34
N ALA A 186 -26.70 5.67 -2.28
CA ALA A 186 -27.95 6.08 -2.94
C ALA A 186 -27.89 5.92 -4.48
N TYR A 187 -26.76 6.19 -5.10
CA TYR A 187 -26.56 5.98 -6.53
C TYR A 187 -26.65 4.49 -6.89
N THR A 188 -25.97 3.62 -6.17
CA THR A 188 -25.95 2.17 -6.43
C THR A 188 -27.30 1.49 -6.22
N GLN A 189 -28.21 2.10 -5.45
CA GLN A 189 -29.60 1.61 -5.28
C GLN A 189 -30.49 1.94 -6.48
N THR A 190 -30.15 2.95 -7.27
CA THR A 190 -30.94 3.41 -8.43
C THR A 190 -30.38 2.95 -9.75
N GLU A 191 -29.08 2.70 -9.83
CA GLU A 191 -28.38 2.28 -11.03
C GLU A 191 -27.86 0.85 -10.87
N ILE A 192 -27.94 0.08 -11.96
CA ILE A 192 -27.31 -1.25 -11.98
C ILE A 192 -25.81 -1.02 -12.14
N TYR A 193 -25.09 -1.07 -11.03
CA TYR A 193 -23.64 -0.99 -10.99
C TYR A 193 -23.05 -2.29 -10.47
N VAL A 194 -22.16 -2.91 -11.25
CA VAL A 194 -21.35 -4.03 -10.84
C VAL A 194 -19.92 -3.55 -10.82
N GLN A 195 -19.30 -3.55 -9.65
CA GLN A 195 -17.89 -3.18 -9.55
C GLN A 195 -17.04 -4.34 -10.09
N GLU A 196 -16.32 -4.10 -11.18
CA GLU A 196 -15.41 -5.06 -11.82
C GLU A 196 -13.93 -4.70 -11.57
N ASP A 197 -13.66 -3.47 -11.15
CA ASP A 197 -12.33 -2.93 -10.85
C ASP A 197 -12.05 -2.86 -9.35
N SER A 198 -10.80 -2.51 -8.99
CA SER A 198 -10.34 -2.39 -7.60
C SER A 198 -10.97 -1.24 -6.83
N GLY A 199 -11.52 -0.25 -7.52
CA GLY A 199 -11.97 1.01 -6.94
C GLY A 199 -10.85 2.07 -6.80
N VAL A 200 -9.72 1.87 -7.47
CA VAL A 200 -8.54 2.76 -7.45
C VAL A 200 -8.23 3.22 -8.87
#